data_484cd181270d532a84738f46ea95b106
#
_entry.id   484cd181270d532a84738f46ea95b106
#
_cell.length_a   1.000
_cell.length_b   1.000
_cell.length_c   1.000
_cell.angle_alpha   90.00
_cell.angle_beta   90.00
_cell.angle_gamma   90.00
#
_symmetry.space_group_name_H-M   'P 1'
#
loop_
_entity.id
_entity.type
_entity.pdbx_description
1 polymer ?
#
loop_
_entity_poly.entity_id
_entity_poly.type
_entity_poly.pdbx_seq_one_letter_code
_entity_poly.pdbx_strand_id
1 'polypeptide(L)'
;ADAAREGRRQTFLRREIEWVRAGVKARTTKAQSRLDNYNKIASEKGIETEGEMELIIPPATPLGNIIVNAKKITGSGGGRTLFSGLDLDFTAGTCTGIVGRNGLGKSTLLRILMGEQAPDAGSVTVGKSVVFNYVDQQRLILDGSKSLIEEVGGNSDFIQWGSEKLHVRSYLKRFLFSDDRP
;
A
#
# COMPACT_ATOMS: atom_id res chain seq x y z
N ALA A 1 3.58 -20.57 -17.74
CA ALA A 1 3.44 -22.03 -17.59
C ALA A 1 2.57 -22.35 -16.37
N ASP A 2 2.74 -21.68 -15.24
CA ASP A 2 2.10 -22.02 -13.96
C ASP A 2 0.62 -21.64 -13.89
N ALA A 3 0.20 -20.50 -14.41
CA ALA A 3 -1.20 -20.09 -14.49
C ALA A 3 -2.04 -21.08 -15.34
N ALA A 4 -1.47 -21.61 -16.43
CA ALA A 4 -2.14 -22.61 -17.27
C ALA A 4 -2.24 -23.98 -16.56
N ARG A 5 -1.29 -24.31 -15.69
CA ARG A 5 -1.32 -25.51 -14.85
C ARG A 5 -2.40 -25.39 -13.78
N GLU A 6 -2.48 -24.26 -13.09
CA GLU A 6 -3.48 -23.98 -12.08
C GLU A 6 -4.90 -23.94 -12.69
N GLY A 7 -5.09 -23.33 -13.85
CA GLY A 7 -6.38 -23.33 -14.56
C GLY A 7 -6.86 -24.74 -14.90
N ARG A 8 -5.95 -25.64 -15.33
CA ARG A 8 -6.28 -27.06 -15.57
C ARG A 8 -6.64 -27.81 -14.30
N ARG A 9 -5.90 -27.53 -13.20
CA ARG A 9 -6.17 -28.11 -11.87
C ARG A 9 -7.57 -27.71 -11.39
N GLN A 10 -7.92 -26.41 -11.42
CA GLN A 10 -9.23 -25.91 -10.99
C GLN A 10 -10.37 -26.45 -11.87
N THR A 11 -10.18 -26.54 -13.18
CA THR A 11 -11.16 -27.11 -14.10
C THR A 11 -11.40 -28.61 -13.79
N PHE A 12 -10.32 -29.36 -13.50
CA PHE A 12 -10.43 -30.75 -13.08
C PHE A 12 -11.20 -30.87 -11.76
N LEU A 13 -10.83 -30.12 -10.73
CA LEU A 13 -11.50 -30.18 -9.43
C LEU A 13 -12.99 -29.81 -9.53
N ARG A 14 -13.33 -28.77 -10.30
CA ARG A 14 -14.71 -28.35 -10.53
C ARG A 14 -15.56 -29.45 -11.22
N ARG A 15 -14.99 -30.11 -12.18
CA ARG A 15 -15.68 -31.23 -12.90
C ARG A 15 -15.87 -32.45 -12.00
N GLU A 16 -14.89 -32.80 -11.16
CA GLU A 16 -14.92 -33.98 -10.33
C GLU A 16 -15.72 -33.80 -9.02
N ILE A 17 -15.90 -32.56 -8.54
CA ILE A 17 -16.56 -32.28 -7.25
C ILE A 17 -18.02 -32.72 -7.22
N GLU A 18 -18.74 -32.59 -8.35
CA GLU A 18 -20.13 -33.03 -8.45
C GLU A 18 -20.23 -34.56 -8.35
N TRP A 19 -19.29 -35.28 -8.98
CA TRP A 19 -19.21 -36.71 -8.89
C TRP A 19 -18.87 -37.18 -7.47
N VAL A 20 -17.95 -36.51 -6.77
CA VAL A 20 -17.60 -36.80 -5.37
C VAL A 20 -18.81 -36.56 -4.46
N ARG A 21 -19.51 -35.42 -4.63
CA ARG A 21 -20.71 -35.04 -3.85
C ARG A 21 -21.89 -35.95 -4.07
N ALA A 22 -22.05 -36.57 -5.26
CA ALA A 22 -23.12 -37.51 -5.57
C ALA A 22 -23.01 -38.85 -4.81
N GLY A 23 -21.99 -39.01 -3.96
CA GLY A 23 -21.80 -40.21 -3.16
C GLY A 23 -21.23 -41.38 -4.02
N VAL A 24 -19.92 -41.40 -4.09
CA VAL A 24 -19.21 -42.45 -4.84
C VAL A 24 -19.49 -43.82 -4.26
N LYS A 25 -20.20 -44.69 -4.99
CA LYS A 25 -20.29 -46.11 -4.64
C LYS A 25 -18.92 -46.75 -4.96
N ALA A 26 -18.00 -46.66 -4.01
CA ALA A 26 -16.59 -47.06 -4.15
C ALA A 26 -16.43 -48.60 -4.09
N ARG A 27 -17.25 -49.36 -4.81
CA ARG A 27 -17.14 -50.85 -4.88
C ARG A 27 -16.17 -51.34 -5.93
N THR A 28 -15.59 -50.44 -6.75
CA THR A 28 -14.66 -50.84 -7.80
C THR A 28 -13.31 -50.14 -7.61
N THR A 29 -12.22 -50.84 -7.87
CA THR A 29 -10.84 -50.33 -7.83
C THR A 29 -10.69 -49.02 -8.63
N LYS A 30 -11.42 -48.89 -9.76
CA LYS A 30 -11.45 -47.68 -10.58
C LYS A 30 -12.05 -46.48 -9.87
N ALA A 31 -13.12 -46.67 -9.08
CA ALA A 31 -13.75 -45.57 -8.34
C ALA A 31 -12.84 -45.10 -7.19
N GLN A 32 -12.17 -46.03 -6.51
CA GLN A 32 -11.21 -45.70 -5.46
C GLN A 32 -10.02 -44.93 -6.01
N SER A 33 -9.38 -45.39 -7.07
CA SER A 33 -8.25 -44.71 -7.71
C SER A 33 -8.60 -43.30 -8.20
N ARG A 34 -9.82 -43.06 -8.67
CA ARG A 34 -10.31 -41.75 -9.08
C ARG A 34 -10.49 -40.83 -7.87
N LEU A 35 -11.01 -41.34 -6.75
CA LEU A 35 -11.15 -40.60 -5.50
C LEU A 35 -9.79 -40.24 -4.92
N ASP A 36 -8.83 -41.17 -4.91
CA ASP A 36 -7.49 -40.94 -4.43
C ASP A 36 -6.77 -39.88 -5.27
N ASN A 37 -6.94 -39.89 -6.59
CA ASN A 37 -6.40 -38.88 -7.48
C ASN A 37 -7.05 -37.50 -7.23
N TYR A 38 -8.36 -37.43 -7.02
CA TYR A 38 -9.05 -36.21 -6.64
C TYR A 38 -8.50 -35.67 -5.32
N ASN A 39 -8.39 -36.50 -4.27
CA ASN A 39 -7.87 -36.08 -2.97
C ASN A 39 -6.43 -35.60 -3.07
N LYS A 40 -5.58 -36.24 -3.85
CA LYS A 40 -4.20 -35.85 -4.10
C LYS A 40 -4.14 -34.44 -4.73
N ILE A 41 -4.90 -34.24 -5.81
CA ILE A 41 -4.92 -32.96 -6.52
C ILE A 41 -5.59 -31.84 -5.68
N ALA A 42 -6.59 -32.18 -4.87
CA ALA A 42 -7.24 -31.24 -3.96
C ALA A 42 -6.33 -30.81 -2.81
N SER A 43 -5.47 -31.73 -2.31
CA SER A 43 -4.51 -31.45 -1.24
C SER A 43 -3.25 -30.73 -1.73
N GLU A 44 -2.97 -30.72 -3.03
CA GLU A 44 -1.89 -29.90 -3.57
C GLU A 44 -2.23 -28.41 -3.32
N LYS A 45 -1.30 -27.67 -2.68
CA LYS A 45 -1.46 -26.20 -2.56
C LYS A 45 -1.61 -25.62 -3.96
N GLY A 46 -2.72 -24.93 -4.20
CA GLY A 46 -2.92 -24.19 -5.45
C GLY A 46 -1.76 -23.18 -5.62
N ILE A 47 -1.35 -23.01 -6.86
CA ILE A 47 -0.47 -21.89 -7.17
C ILE A 47 -1.29 -20.64 -6.88
N GLU A 48 -0.87 -19.84 -5.88
CA GLU A 48 -1.45 -18.53 -5.65
C GLU A 48 -1.22 -17.72 -6.93
N THR A 49 -2.25 -17.58 -7.74
CA THR A 49 -2.23 -16.60 -8.85
C THR A 49 -2.08 -15.25 -8.19
N GLU A 50 -0.99 -14.56 -8.51
CA GLU A 50 -0.83 -13.17 -8.12
C GLU A 50 -2.10 -12.44 -8.54
N GLY A 51 -2.92 -12.05 -7.55
CA GLY A 51 -4.11 -11.25 -7.77
C GLY A 51 -3.68 -9.89 -8.32
N GLU A 52 -4.50 -9.27 -9.12
CA GLU A 52 -4.28 -7.88 -9.50
C GLU A 52 -4.50 -7.00 -8.27
N MET A 53 -3.51 -6.16 -7.96
CA MET A 53 -3.63 -5.20 -6.87
C MET A 53 -4.57 -4.07 -7.30
N GLU A 54 -5.70 -3.93 -6.62
CA GLU A 54 -6.66 -2.88 -6.87
C GLU A 54 -6.35 -1.65 -5.99
N LEU A 55 -5.55 -0.73 -6.50
CA LEU A 55 -5.26 0.53 -5.83
C LEU A 55 -6.35 1.57 -6.15
N ILE A 56 -7.35 1.65 -5.29
CA ILE A 56 -8.36 2.71 -5.35
C ILE A 56 -7.98 3.79 -4.34
N ILE A 57 -7.72 5.01 -4.80
CA ILE A 57 -7.45 6.16 -3.96
C ILE A 57 -8.76 6.95 -3.84
N PRO A 58 -9.33 7.11 -2.63
CA PRO A 58 -10.55 7.89 -2.46
C PRO A 58 -10.30 9.35 -2.82
N PRO A 59 -11.32 10.06 -3.35
CA PRO A 59 -11.19 11.47 -3.67
C PRO A 59 -10.86 12.27 -2.41
N ALA A 60 -9.80 13.07 -2.49
CA ALA A 60 -9.40 13.97 -1.41
C ALA A 60 -10.30 15.20 -1.36
N THR A 61 -10.34 15.85 -0.20
CA THR A 61 -10.97 17.17 -0.07
C THR A 61 -10.27 18.16 -1.01
N PRO A 62 -11.02 18.99 -1.77
CA PRO A 62 -10.40 19.96 -2.67
C PRO A 62 -9.41 20.87 -1.93
N LEU A 63 -8.23 21.01 -2.48
CA LEU A 63 -7.22 21.93 -1.96
C LEU A 63 -7.64 23.38 -2.26
N GLY A 64 -7.32 24.30 -1.34
CA GLY A 64 -7.48 25.73 -1.58
C GLY A 64 -6.50 26.27 -2.64
N ASN A 65 -6.61 27.56 -2.95
CA ASN A 65 -5.75 28.23 -3.94
C ASN A 65 -4.27 28.26 -3.56
N ILE A 66 -3.96 28.28 -2.26
CA ILE A 66 -2.59 28.22 -1.74
C ILE A 66 -2.36 26.81 -1.23
N ILE A 67 -1.37 26.14 -1.77
CA ILE A 67 -0.93 24.83 -1.31
C ILE A 67 0.29 25.00 -0.42
N VAL A 68 1.46 25.24 -0.99
CA VAL A 68 2.67 25.59 -0.26
C VAL A 68 3.40 26.66 -1.06
N ASN A 69 3.67 27.79 -0.45
CA ASN A 69 4.44 28.87 -1.03
C ASN A 69 5.63 29.17 -0.13
N ALA A 70 6.82 29.06 -0.65
CA ALA A 70 8.07 29.38 0.05
C ALA A 70 8.75 30.57 -0.62
N LYS A 71 9.10 31.59 0.17
CA LYS A 71 9.72 32.82 -0.31
C LYS A 71 11.07 33.01 0.33
N LYS A 72 12.11 33.12 -0.51
CA LYS A 72 13.51 33.39 -0.14
C LYS A 72 14.01 32.54 1.03
N ILE A 73 13.57 31.27 1.06
CA ILE A 73 13.96 30.38 2.14
C ILE A 73 15.45 30.03 2.06
N THR A 74 16.07 30.04 3.23
CA THR A 74 17.44 29.58 3.44
C THR A 74 17.41 28.45 4.45
N GLY A 75 18.15 27.40 4.19
CA GLY A 75 18.24 26.26 5.10
C GLY A 75 19.67 25.79 5.29
N SER A 76 19.99 25.46 6.53
CA SER A 76 21.29 24.93 6.92
C SER A 76 21.17 23.54 7.57
N GLY A 77 22.27 22.82 7.58
CA GLY A 77 22.39 21.53 8.24
C GLY A 77 23.84 21.12 8.38
N GLY A 78 24.18 20.49 9.50
CA GLY A 78 25.56 20.11 9.79
C GLY A 78 26.54 21.27 9.83
N GLY A 79 26.08 22.45 10.31
CA GLY A 79 26.91 23.66 10.45
C GLY A 79 27.21 24.39 9.13
N ARG A 80 26.54 24.06 8.03
CA ARG A 80 26.72 24.73 6.73
C ARG A 80 25.39 25.09 6.09
N THR A 81 25.37 26.18 5.32
CA THR A 81 24.22 26.52 4.46
C THR A 81 24.11 25.50 3.31
N LEU A 82 22.92 24.92 3.18
CA LEU A 82 22.62 23.92 2.15
C LEU A 82 22.01 24.55 0.92
N PHE A 83 21.12 25.52 1.12
CA PHE A 83 20.52 26.34 0.05
C PHE A 83 20.16 27.71 0.62
N SER A 84 20.09 28.73 -0.25
CA SER A 84 19.81 30.10 0.13
C SER A 84 18.96 30.81 -0.91
N GLY A 85 18.00 31.63 -0.43
CA GLY A 85 17.16 32.48 -1.25
C GLY A 85 16.25 31.75 -2.22
N LEU A 86 15.82 30.53 -1.87
CA LEU A 86 15.00 29.67 -2.73
C LEU A 86 13.54 30.10 -2.69
N ASP A 87 12.97 30.33 -3.86
CA ASP A 87 11.54 30.57 -4.06
C ASP A 87 10.88 29.35 -4.69
N LEU A 88 9.80 28.84 -4.07
CA LEU A 88 9.04 27.70 -4.56
C LEU A 88 7.54 27.96 -4.42
N ASP A 89 6.79 27.57 -5.42
CA ASP A 89 5.34 27.63 -5.42
C ASP A 89 4.76 26.30 -5.90
N PHE A 90 3.98 25.65 -5.05
CA PHE A 90 3.37 24.38 -5.33
C PHE A 90 1.89 24.59 -5.68
N THR A 91 1.49 24.09 -6.83
CA THR A 91 0.13 24.19 -7.34
C THR A 91 -0.56 22.82 -7.38
N ALA A 92 -1.90 22.81 -7.28
CA ALA A 92 -2.68 21.58 -7.31
C ALA A 92 -2.45 20.80 -8.61
N GLY A 93 -2.42 19.47 -8.50
CA GLY A 93 -2.30 18.58 -9.65
C GLY A 93 -0.91 18.54 -10.29
N THR A 94 0.10 19.20 -9.69
CA THR A 94 1.48 19.16 -10.20
C THR A 94 2.32 18.14 -9.44
N CYS A 95 3.28 17.57 -10.16
CA CYS A 95 4.31 16.71 -9.59
C CYS A 95 5.66 17.43 -9.70
N THR A 96 6.33 17.66 -8.57
CA THR A 96 7.62 18.34 -8.51
C THR A 96 8.73 17.37 -8.13
N GLY A 97 9.76 17.24 -8.98
CA GLY A 97 10.93 16.42 -8.71
C GLY A 97 12.05 17.23 -8.05
N ILE A 98 12.56 16.77 -6.90
CA ILE A 98 13.74 17.33 -6.24
C ILE A 98 14.93 16.40 -6.45
N VAL A 99 15.88 16.80 -7.28
CA VAL A 99 17.04 16.01 -7.71
C VAL A 99 18.32 16.61 -7.19
N GLY A 100 19.26 15.78 -6.76
CA GLY A 100 20.58 16.22 -6.30
C GLY A 100 21.34 15.11 -5.56
N ARG A 101 22.63 15.32 -5.35
CA ARG A 101 23.51 14.39 -4.62
C ARG A 101 23.08 14.29 -3.14
N ASN A 102 23.49 13.21 -2.48
CA ASN A 102 23.25 13.06 -1.04
C ASN A 102 23.95 14.16 -0.25
N GLY A 103 23.30 14.64 0.83
CA GLY A 103 23.82 15.69 1.69
C GLY A 103 23.63 17.13 1.17
N LEU A 104 22.95 17.35 0.03
CA LEU A 104 22.65 18.70 -0.49
C LEU A 104 21.42 19.38 0.13
N GLY A 105 20.78 18.75 1.10
CA GLY A 105 19.67 19.39 1.82
C GLY A 105 18.26 19.06 1.30
N LYS A 106 18.09 18.04 0.44
CA LYS A 106 16.75 17.64 -0.05
C LYS A 106 15.76 17.35 1.09
N SER A 107 16.17 16.54 2.06
CA SER A 107 15.33 16.21 3.23
C SER A 107 15.13 17.42 4.15
N THR A 108 16.13 18.30 4.29
CA THR A 108 16.02 19.55 5.04
C THR A 108 14.99 20.48 4.38
N LEU A 109 15.00 20.59 3.06
CA LEU A 109 14.02 21.35 2.31
C LEU A 109 12.60 20.83 2.55
N LEU A 110 12.39 19.51 2.46
CA LEU A 110 11.09 18.90 2.73
C LEU A 110 10.60 19.18 4.15
N ARG A 111 11.46 19.03 5.16
CA ARG A 111 11.11 19.35 6.56
C ARG A 111 10.73 20.82 6.77
N ILE A 112 11.43 21.73 6.10
CA ILE A 112 11.09 23.16 6.14
C ILE A 112 9.73 23.42 5.47
N LEU A 113 9.44 22.80 4.33
CA LEU A 113 8.16 22.92 3.63
C LEU A 113 6.99 22.35 4.44
N MET A 114 7.22 21.27 5.18
CA MET A 114 6.23 20.65 6.07
C MET A 114 6.06 21.39 7.41
N GLY A 115 6.93 22.35 7.72
CA GLY A 115 6.91 23.09 8.98
C GLY A 115 7.55 22.34 10.15
N GLU A 116 8.21 21.21 9.92
CA GLU A 116 8.95 20.45 10.94
C GLU A 116 10.26 21.12 11.35
N GLN A 117 10.81 21.96 10.49
CA GLN A 117 12.00 22.76 10.73
C GLN A 117 11.77 24.20 10.26
N ALA A 118 12.15 25.17 11.09
CA ALA A 118 12.11 26.57 10.69
C ALA A 118 13.21 26.86 9.64
N PRO A 119 12.94 27.67 8.63
CA PRO A 119 14.00 28.18 7.75
C PRO A 119 14.89 29.19 8.51
N ASP A 120 16.16 29.25 8.14
CA ASP A 120 17.10 30.24 8.69
C ASP A 120 16.76 31.69 8.26
N ALA A 121 16.18 31.81 7.06
CA ALA A 121 15.65 33.06 6.52
C ALA A 121 14.52 32.77 5.53
N GLY A 122 13.69 33.78 5.26
CA GLY A 122 12.52 33.63 4.40
C GLY A 122 11.28 33.16 5.14
N SER A 123 10.27 32.74 4.39
CA SER A 123 8.99 32.29 4.97
C SER A 123 8.36 31.19 4.13
N VAL A 124 7.64 30.28 4.81
CA VAL A 124 6.81 29.26 4.18
C VAL A 124 5.36 29.49 4.59
N THR A 125 4.48 29.51 3.60
CA THR A 125 3.03 29.61 3.82
C THR A 125 2.38 28.32 3.33
N VAL A 126 1.67 27.64 4.21
CA VAL A 126 0.93 26.40 3.93
C VAL A 126 -0.56 26.69 3.93
N GLY A 127 -1.28 26.20 2.95
CA GLY A 127 -2.73 26.34 2.86
C GLY A 127 -3.45 25.60 4.00
N LYS A 128 -4.54 26.17 4.49
CA LYS A 128 -5.29 25.63 5.65
C LYS A 128 -5.88 24.21 5.42
N SER A 129 -6.14 23.86 4.19
CA SER A 129 -6.68 22.54 3.79
C SER A 129 -5.61 21.51 3.42
N VAL A 130 -4.33 21.88 3.52
CA VAL A 130 -3.21 21.01 3.16
C VAL A 130 -2.93 20.03 4.30
N VAL A 131 -2.93 18.76 3.97
CA VAL A 131 -2.47 17.68 4.85
C VAL A 131 -1.24 17.05 4.19
N PHE A 132 -0.13 17.07 4.90
CA PHE A 132 1.09 16.41 4.40
C PHE A 132 1.03 14.91 4.67
N ASN A 133 1.36 14.13 3.63
CA ASN A 133 1.65 12.73 3.77
C ASN A 133 3.11 12.49 3.38
N TYR A 134 3.93 12.11 4.35
CA TYR A 134 5.36 11.92 4.17
C TYR A 134 5.73 10.45 4.29
N VAL A 135 6.36 9.94 3.24
CA VAL A 135 6.88 8.56 3.23
C VAL A 135 8.40 8.62 3.32
N ASP A 136 8.94 8.20 4.45
CA ASP A 136 10.38 8.15 4.67
C ASP A 136 10.97 6.86 4.08
N GLN A 137 12.19 6.95 3.56
CA GLN A 137 12.96 5.81 3.07
C GLN A 137 13.33 4.82 4.19
N GLN A 138 13.46 5.29 5.42
CA GLN A 138 13.86 4.47 6.57
C GLN A 138 12.69 3.72 7.25
N ARG A 139 11.45 3.96 6.84
CA ARG A 139 10.25 3.34 7.44
C ARG A 139 10.17 3.47 8.96
N LEU A 140 10.77 4.50 9.53
CA LEU A 140 10.86 4.73 10.98
C LEU A 140 9.52 4.98 11.67
N ILE A 141 8.46 5.21 10.87
CA ILE A 141 7.11 5.48 11.36
C ILE A 141 6.38 4.18 11.72
N LEU A 142 6.81 3.04 11.18
CA LEU A 142 6.17 1.76 11.46
C LEU A 142 6.69 1.13 12.74
N ASP A 143 5.78 0.75 13.62
CA ASP A 143 6.09 0.03 14.85
C ASP A 143 6.23 -1.47 14.55
N GLY A 144 7.46 -1.97 14.49
CA GLY A 144 7.76 -3.37 14.20
C GLY A 144 7.22 -4.37 15.22
N SER A 145 6.69 -3.92 16.36
CA SER A 145 6.04 -4.78 17.36
C SER A 145 4.56 -4.99 17.11
N LYS A 146 3.94 -4.18 16.25
CA LYS A 146 2.52 -4.28 15.89
C LYS A 146 2.29 -5.18 14.67
N SER A 147 1.16 -5.85 14.67
CA SER A 147 0.69 -6.52 13.45
C SER A 147 0.29 -5.50 12.39
N LEU A 148 0.25 -5.92 11.13
CA LEU A 148 -0.17 -5.07 10.01
C LEU A 148 -1.61 -4.54 10.20
N ILE A 149 -2.48 -5.32 10.82
CA ILE A 149 -3.86 -4.94 11.12
C ILE A 149 -3.89 -3.81 12.14
N GLU A 150 -3.09 -3.93 13.21
CA GLU A 150 -2.99 -2.91 14.25
C GLU A 150 -2.34 -1.63 13.73
N GLU A 151 -1.34 -1.73 12.86
CA GLU A 151 -0.65 -0.58 12.27
C GLU A 151 -1.58 0.22 11.35
N VAL A 152 -2.38 -0.46 10.53
CA VAL A 152 -3.30 0.19 9.57
C VAL A 152 -4.61 0.63 10.24
N GLY A 153 -5.15 -0.20 11.13
CA GLY A 153 -6.43 0.07 11.81
C GLY A 153 -6.30 0.88 13.08
N GLY A 154 -5.09 0.96 13.64
CA GLY A 154 -4.89 1.48 14.99
C GLY A 154 -5.69 0.64 15.99
N ASN A 155 -6.55 1.28 16.77
CA ASN A 155 -7.42 0.62 17.74
C ASN A 155 -8.81 0.28 17.19
N SER A 156 -8.99 0.28 15.86
CA SER A 156 -10.28 0.07 15.19
C SER A 156 -10.19 -1.03 14.15
N ASP A 157 -11.22 -1.88 14.09
CA ASP A 157 -11.36 -2.86 13.00
C ASP A 157 -11.76 -2.22 11.68
N PHE A 158 -12.09 -0.92 11.68
CA PHE A 158 -12.55 -0.17 10.53
C PHE A 158 -11.70 1.05 10.28
N ILE A 159 -11.41 1.30 9.00
CA ILE A 159 -10.77 2.52 8.51
C ILE A 159 -11.79 3.39 7.78
N GLN A 160 -11.60 4.71 7.83
CA GLN A 160 -12.39 5.64 7.03
C GLN A 160 -11.87 5.62 5.59
N TRP A 161 -12.76 5.27 4.64
CA TRP A 161 -12.47 5.20 3.23
C TRP A 161 -13.37 6.20 2.47
N GLY A 162 -12.91 7.42 2.30
CA GLY A 162 -13.75 8.49 1.80
C GLY A 162 -14.93 8.75 2.74
N SER A 163 -16.16 8.58 2.26
CA SER A 163 -17.39 8.70 3.06
C SER A 163 -17.82 7.40 3.76
N GLU A 164 -17.19 6.27 3.44
CA GLU A 164 -17.56 4.95 3.92
C GLU A 164 -16.59 4.43 4.97
N LYS A 165 -17.04 3.42 5.75
CA LYS A 165 -16.17 2.66 6.64
C LYS A 165 -15.88 1.31 6.01
N LEU A 166 -14.60 0.96 5.94
CA LEU A 166 -14.13 -0.31 5.39
C LEU A 166 -13.42 -1.11 6.48
N HIS A 167 -13.70 -2.40 6.56
CA HIS A 167 -13.01 -3.28 7.49
C HIS A 167 -11.52 -3.42 7.09
N VAL A 168 -10.61 -3.29 8.07
CA VAL A 168 -9.15 -3.29 7.83
C VAL A 168 -8.69 -4.52 7.03
N ARG A 169 -9.18 -5.72 7.35
CA ARG A 169 -8.84 -6.95 6.62
C ARG A 169 -9.26 -6.88 5.15
N SER A 170 -10.45 -6.34 4.86
CA SER A 170 -10.94 -6.17 3.49
C SER A 170 -10.11 -5.14 2.71
N TYR A 171 -9.62 -4.11 3.40
CA TYR A 171 -8.70 -3.15 2.83
C TYR A 171 -7.35 -3.80 2.50
N LEU A 172 -6.76 -4.54 3.43
CA LEU A 172 -5.47 -5.22 3.24
C LEU A 172 -5.50 -6.26 2.11
N LYS A 173 -6.64 -6.97 1.93
CA LYS A 173 -6.82 -7.90 0.80
C LYS A 173 -6.66 -7.25 -0.56
N ARG A 174 -7.01 -5.95 -0.71
CA ARG A 174 -6.79 -5.21 -1.97
C ARG A 174 -5.32 -5.02 -2.30
N PHE A 175 -4.45 -5.10 -1.29
CA PHE A 175 -2.99 -5.04 -1.43
C PHE A 175 -2.34 -6.43 -1.40
N LEU A 176 -3.13 -7.49 -1.65
CA LEU A 176 -2.67 -8.88 -1.73
C LEU A 176 -2.13 -9.46 -0.42
N PHE A 177 -2.51 -8.88 0.72
CA PHE A 177 -2.25 -9.53 2.01
C PHE A 177 -3.26 -10.65 2.24
N SER A 178 -2.75 -11.87 2.47
CA SER A 178 -3.59 -13.04 2.81
C SER A 178 -4.02 -13.00 4.28
N ASP A 179 -5.16 -13.65 4.59
CA ASP A 179 -5.65 -13.75 5.98
C ASP A 179 -4.70 -14.55 6.89
N ASP A 180 -3.79 -15.36 6.32
CA ASP A 180 -2.88 -16.26 7.03
C ASP A 180 -1.57 -15.57 7.49
N ARG A 181 -1.37 -14.29 7.16
CA ARG A 181 -0.22 -13.50 7.65
C ARG A 181 -0.69 -12.50 8.68
N PRO A 182 -0.32 -12.72 9.96
CA PRO A 182 -0.64 -11.82 11.06
C PRO A 182 0.05 -10.46 10.95
#